data_d1f0477a2fa2ff5e3a36682bed1365b7
#
_entry.id   d1f0477a2fa2ff5e3a36682bed1365b7
#
_cell.length_a   1.000
_cell.length_b   1.000
_cell.length_c   1.000
_cell.angle_alpha   90.00
_cell.angle_beta   90.00
_cell.angle_gamma   90.00
#
_symmetry.space_group_name_H-M   'P 1'
#
loop_
_entity.id
_entity.type
_entity.pdbx_description
1 polymer ?
#
loop_
_entity_poly.entity_id
_entity_poly.type
_entity_poly.pdbx_seq_one_letter_code
_entity_poly.pdbx_strand_id
1 'polypeptide(L)'
;KITLSDVWEPNKPAVLQTILQNNLDEKAQFFLSDNFTNIPELTFDLIVANPPHFNGDPYVAHYDDPRKYKDLDWSIHKNFFDNVEKYLSTDGVIVLAENVWGSNPDTFKDMIEKNNLKITHHFPSKQYPLDMWYLGIARESAER
;
A
#
# COMPACT_ATOMS: atom_id res chain seq x y z
N LYS A 1 -14.24 8.05 7.99
CA LYS A 1 -13.38 9.04 7.32
C LYS A 1 -12.40 8.30 6.40
N ILE A 2 -11.97 8.95 5.32
CA ILE A 2 -11.02 8.42 4.34
C ILE A 2 -9.75 9.27 4.44
N THR A 3 -8.60 8.60 4.55
CA THR A 3 -7.29 9.25 4.45
C THR A 3 -6.61 8.77 3.19
N LEU A 4 -6.19 9.69 2.35
CA LEU A 4 -5.45 9.45 1.12
C LEU A 4 -4.04 9.99 1.26
N SER A 5 -3.06 9.29 0.72
CA SER A 5 -1.67 9.77 0.71
C SER A 5 -0.95 9.39 -0.58
N ASP A 6 -0.01 10.23 -0.95
CA ASP A 6 0.92 9.99 -2.05
C ASP A 6 2.22 10.74 -1.74
N VAL A 7 3.34 10.21 -2.19
CA VAL A 7 4.65 10.89 -2.09
C VAL A 7 4.89 11.86 -3.27
N TRP A 8 4.14 11.66 -4.36
CA TRP A 8 4.29 12.42 -5.59
C TRP A 8 3.44 13.70 -5.58
N GLU A 9 4.08 14.83 -5.29
CA GLU A 9 3.39 16.13 -5.19
C GLU A 9 2.52 16.49 -6.40
N PRO A 10 2.92 16.23 -7.66
CA PRO A 10 2.08 16.52 -8.82
C PRO A 10 0.72 15.81 -8.85
N ASN A 11 0.53 14.73 -8.07
CA ASN A 11 -0.77 14.06 -7.95
C ASN A 11 -1.77 14.83 -7.06
N LYS A 12 -1.28 15.71 -6.18
CA LYS A 12 -2.13 16.42 -5.21
C LYS A 12 -3.31 17.17 -5.84
N PRO A 13 -3.15 17.96 -6.92
CA PRO A 13 -4.28 18.65 -7.53
C PRO A 13 -5.37 17.70 -8.04
N ALA A 14 -4.97 16.59 -8.67
CA ALA A 14 -5.91 15.59 -9.19
C ALA A 14 -6.67 14.88 -8.05
N VAL A 15 -6.00 14.54 -6.96
CA VAL A 15 -6.65 13.92 -5.79
C VAL A 15 -7.65 14.89 -5.16
N LEU A 16 -7.27 16.15 -4.95
CA LEU A 16 -8.18 17.17 -4.39
C LEU A 16 -9.38 17.41 -5.28
N GLN A 17 -9.18 17.45 -6.59
CA GLN A 17 -10.29 17.57 -7.56
C GLN A 17 -11.22 16.34 -7.47
N THR A 18 -10.68 15.14 -7.36
CA THR A 18 -11.47 13.92 -7.22
C THR A 18 -12.31 13.95 -5.95
N ILE A 19 -11.75 14.40 -4.82
CA ILE A 19 -12.48 14.56 -3.56
C ILE A 19 -13.68 15.49 -3.74
N LEU A 20 -13.47 16.68 -4.34
CA LEU A 20 -14.53 17.67 -4.58
C LEU A 20 -15.60 17.17 -5.54
N GLN A 21 -15.20 16.58 -6.67
CA GLN A 21 -16.15 16.07 -7.68
C GLN A 21 -17.04 14.95 -7.18
N ASN A 22 -16.61 14.23 -6.14
CA ASN A 22 -17.37 13.14 -5.53
C ASN A 22 -18.08 13.56 -4.21
N ASN A 23 -18.10 14.84 -3.87
CA ASN A 23 -18.67 15.38 -2.62
C ASN A 23 -18.11 14.68 -1.37
N LEU A 24 -16.79 14.48 -1.33
CA LEU A 24 -16.07 13.81 -0.25
C LEU A 24 -15.27 14.79 0.62
N ASP A 25 -15.40 16.09 0.42
CA ASP A 25 -14.62 17.14 1.10
C ASP A 25 -14.75 17.10 2.63
N GLU A 26 -15.91 16.70 3.14
CA GLU A 26 -16.11 16.50 4.59
C GLU A 26 -15.69 15.09 5.10
N LYS A 27 -15.44 14.15 4.20
CA LYS A 27 -15.18 12.74 4.54
C LYS A 27 -13.76 12.28 4.24
N ALA A 28 -13.10 12.93 3.28
CA ALA A 28 -11.76 12.57 2.83
C ALA A 28 -10.76 13.68 3.10
N GLN A 29 -9.53 13.28 3.40
CA GLN A 29 -8.38 14.18 3.57
C GLN A 29 -7.18 13.59 2.82
N PHE A 30 -6.30 14.46 2.34
CA PHE A 30 -5.09 14.05 1.61
C PHE A 30 -3.83 14.57 2.31
N PHE A 31 -2.83 13.69 2.41
CA PHE A 31 -1.50 14.03 2.92
C PHE A 31 -0.44 13.72 1.86
N LEU A 32 0.43 14.68 1.60
CA LEU A 32 1.66 14.43 0.86
C LEU A 32 2.63 13.74 1.82
N SER A 33 2.87 12.45 1.63
CA SER A 33 3.59 11.63 2.60
C SER A 33 4.34 10.49 1.92
N ASP A 34 5.58 10.28 2.34
CA ASP A 34 6.31 9.04 2.09
C ASP A 34 5.86 8.01 3.15
N ASN A 35 5.11 7.00 2.71
CA ASN A 35 4.40 6.09 3.60
C ASN A 35 3.64 6.87 4.69
N PHE A 36 3.97 6.67 5.96
CA PHE A 36 3.30 7.26 7.12
C PHE A 36 3.97 8.52 7.67
N THR A 37 5.04 9.02 7.05
CA THR A 37 5.89 10.08 7.61
C THR A 37 5.10 11.34 8.01
N ASN A 38 4.11 11.74 7.20
CA ASN A 38 3.28 12.91 7.43
C ASN A 38 1.82 12.55 7.75
N ILE A 39 1.52 11.27 7.97
CA ILE A 39 0.18 10.84 8.41
C ILE A 39 0.09 11.04 9.92
N PRO A 40 -0.92 11.77 10.43
CA PRO A 40 -1.17 11.85 11.88
C PRO A 40 -1.38 10.47 12.48
N GLU A 41 -1.11 10.32 13.77
CA GLU A 41 -1.41 9.08 14.50
C GLU A 41 -2.93 8.83 14.52
N LEU A 42 -3.39 8.13 13.51
CA LEU A 42 -4.78 7.71 13.32
C LEU A 42 -4.81 6.18 13.24
N THR A 43 -5.92 5.60 13.65
CA THR A 43 -6.13 4.16 13.55
C THR A 43 -7.12 3.86 12.44
N PHE A 44 -6.77 2.92 11.55
CA PHE A 44 -7.55 2.55 10.39
C PHE A 44 -8.05 1.10 10.49
N ASP A 45 -9.29 0.86 10.13
CA ASP A 45 -9.88 -0.48 10.03
C ASP A 45 -9.52 -1.15 8.69
N LEU A 46 -9.23 -0.33 7.68
CA LEU A 46 -8.78 -0.79 6.37
C LEU A 46 -7.66 0.12 5.86
N ILE A 47 -6.55 -0.50 5.49
CA ILE A 47 -5.45 0.17 4.79
C ILE A 47 -5.28 -0.49 3.44
N VAL A 48 -5.37 0.29 2.36
CA VAL A 48 -5.13 -0.19 0.99
C VAL A 48 -3.83 0.42 0.49
N ALA A 49 -2.90 -0.42 0.07
CA ALA A 49 -1.60 0.00 -0.45
C ALA A 49 -1.38 -0.54 -1.87
N ASN A 50 -0.95 0.35 -2.75
CA ASN A 50 -0.54 0.05 -4.12
C ASN A 50 0.83 0.69 -4.37
N PRO A 51 1.90 0.14 -3.78
CA PRO A 51 3.26 0.68 -3.89
C PRO A 51 3.90 0.39 -5.25
N PRO A 52 5.09 0.92 -5.55
CA PRO A 52 5.87 0.48 -6.69
C PRO A 52 6.19 -1.02 -6.63
N HIS A 53 6.00 -1.74 -7.74
CA HIS A 53 5.93 -3.20 -7.76
C HIS A 53 7.25 -3.94 -8.08
N PHE A 54 8.33 -3.23 -8.42
CA PHE A 54 9.53 -3.87 -8.96
C PHE A 54 10.78 -3.53 -8.17
N ASN A 55 11.51 -4.56 -7.74
CA ASN A 55 12.84 -4.42 -7.12
C ASN A 55 13.95 -4.26 -8.17
N GLY A 56 13.74 -3.46 -9.19
CA GLY A 56 14.69 -3.29 -10.28
C GLY A 56 13.99 -2.73 -11.50
N ASP A 57 14.68 -2.69 -12.62
CA ASP A 57 14.07 -2.24 -13.85
C ASP A 57 13.24 -3.39 -14.46
N PRO A 58 11.93 -3.20 -14.64
CA PRO A 58 11.13 -4.19 -15.35
C PRO A 58 11.59 -4.28 -16.81
N TYR A 59 11.49 -5.48 -17.38
CA TYR A 59 11.87 -5.72 -18.77
C TYR A 59 11.13 -4.82 -19.78
N VAL A 60 10.00 -4.26 -19.37
CA VAL A 60 9.17 -3.33 -20.17
C VAL A 60 8.99 -2.04 -19.36
N ALA A 61 10.00 -1.18 -19.39
CA ALA A 61 9.91 0.15 -18.78
C ALA A 61 9.29 1.14 -19.79
N HIS A 62 7.98 1.29 -19.75
CA HIS A 62 7.26 2.37 -20.46
C HIS A 62 6.93 3.56 -19.55
N TYR A 63 7.57 3.65 -18.40
CA TYR A 63 7.31 4.71 -17.42
C TYR A 63 8.43 5.74 -17.46
N ASP A 64 8.05 7.00 -17.56
CA ASP A 64 8.99 8.12 -17.61
C ASP A 64 9.72 8.35 -16.28
N ASP A 65 9.15 7.87 -15.18
CA ASP A 65 9.68 8.09 -13.83
C ASP A 65 9.79 6.77 -13.05
N PRO A 66 11.02 6.35 -12.70
CA PRO A 66 11.25 5.10 -11.95
C PRO A 66 10.55 5.06 -10.58
N ARG A 67 10.26 6.19 -9.96
CA ARG A 67 9.57 6.26 -8.67
C ARG A 67 8.13 5.71 -8.72
N LYS A 68 7.54 5.62 -9.90
CA LYS A 68 6.18 5.09 -10.10
C LYS A 68 6.13 3.56 -10.06
N TYR A 69 7.24 2.88 -10.30
CA TYR A 69 7.26 1.42 -10.44
C TYR A 69 8.37 0.73 -9.66
N LYS A 70 9.43 1.44 -9.28
CA LYS A 70 10.64 0.86 -8.71
C LYS A 70 10.71 1.04 -7.20
N ASP A 71 10.87 -0.06 -6.50
CA ASP A 71 11.17 -0.13 -5.07
C ASP A 71 12.47 -0.93 -4.86
N LEU A 72 13.60 -0.25 -4.99
CA LEU A 72 14.90 -0.88 -4.87
C LEU A 72 15.10 -1.50 -3.48
N ASP A 73 15.55 -2.75 -3.47
CA ASP A 73 15.73 -3.55 -2.25
C ASP A 73 14.48 -3.65 -1.37
N TRP A 74 13.31 -3.44 -1.96
CA TRP A 74 12.04 -3.41 -1.25
C TRP A 74 12.00 -2.41 -0.08
N SER A 75 12.70 -1.30 -0.23
CA SER A 75 12.87 -0.30 0.83
C SER A 75 11.56 0.38 1.22
N ILE A 76 10.67 0.64 0.25
CA ILE A 76 9.35 1.24 0.49
C ILE A 76 8.46 0.23 1.23
N HIS A 77 8.44 -1.03 0.79
CA HIS A 77 7.68 -2.09 1.47
C HIS A 77 8.19 -2.33 2.89
N LYS A 78 9.50 -2.41 3.10
CA LYS A 78 10.09 -2.55 4.44
C LYS A 78 9.67 -1.41 5.36
N ASN A 79 9.80 -0.17 4.88
CA ASN A 79 9.37 1.00 5.65
C ASN A 79 7.87 0.98 5.96
N PHE A 80 7.03 0.57 4.99
CA PHE A 80 5.60 0.42 5.19
C PHE A 80 5.30 -0.58 6.32
N PHE A 81 5.83 -1.82 6.23
CA PHE A 81 5.57 -2.85 7.24
C PHE A 81 6.17 -2.53 8.60
N ASP A 82 7.33 -1.88 8.65
CA ASP A 82 7.98 -1.47 9.91
C ASP A 82 7.16 -0.39 10.67
N ASN A 83 6.20 0.26 10.02
CA ASN A 83 5.41 1.33 10.62
C ASN A 83 3.90 1.09 10.66
N VAL A 84 3.35 0.26 9.77
CA VAL A 84 1.90 0.14 9.57
C VAL A 84 1.14 -0.34 10.80
N GLU A 85 1.77 -1.13 11.66
CA GLU A 85 1.13 -1.67 12.87
C GLU A 85 0.55 -0.57 13.77
N LYS A 86 1.23 0.58 13.88
CA LYS A 86 0.78 1.74 14.68
C LYS A 86 -0.53 2.34 14.18
N TYR A 87 -0.81 2.16 12.90
CA TYR A 87 -1.97 2.75 12.20
C TYR A 87 -3.10 1.75 11.96
N LEU A 88 -2.88 0.47 12.28
CA LEU A 88 -3.87 -0.57 12.08
C LEU A 88 -4.69 -0.81 13.36
N SER A 89 -6.01 -0.79 13.27
CA SER A 89 -6.87 -1.17 14.40
C SER A 89 -6.69 -2.64 14.76
N THR A 90 -7.16 -3.06 15.93
CA THR A 90 -7.01 -4.44 16.42
C THR A 90 -7.56 -5.47 15.43
N ASP A 91 -8.72 -5.18 14.84
CA ASP A 91 -9.39 -6.04 13.86
C ASP A 91 -9.18 -5.52 12.41
N GLY A 92 -8.25 -4.60 12.23
CA GLY A 92 -7.97 -3.95 10.96
C GLY A 92 -7.33 -4.90 9.95
N VAL A 93 -7.54 -4.59 8.68
CA VAL A 93 -7.02 -5.35 7.54
C VAL A 93 -6.23 -4.45 6.62
N ILE A 94 -5.10 -4.96 6.14
CA ILE A 94 -4.33 -4.34 5.07
C ILE A 94 -4.61 -5.11 3.78
N VAL A 95 -4.88 -4.41 2.69
CA VAL A 95 -4.92 -4.97 1.34
C VAL A 95 -3.74 -4.41 0.56
N LEU A 96 -2.80 -5.27 0.23
CA LEU A 96 -1.63 -4.93 -0.59
C LEU A 96 -1.88 -5.40 -2.02
N ALA A 97 -1.72 -4.49 -2.99
CA ALA A 97 -1.83 -4.79 -4.42
C ALA A 97 -0.43 -4.88 -5.04
N GLU A 98 -0.15 -5.94 -5.79
CA GLU A 98 1.15 -6.21 -6.40
C GLU A 98 1.04 -6.76 -7.82
N ASN A 99 2.14 -6.66 -8.55
CA ASN A 99 2.23 -7.17 -9.91
C ASN A 99 2.90 -8.55 -9.96
N VAL A 100 2.31 -9.50 -10.70
CA VAL A 100 2.81 -10.88 -10.82
C VAL A 100 4.22 -10.98 -11.42
N TRP A 101 4.64 -9.99 -12.19
CA TRP A 101 5.98 -9.94 -12.80
C TRP A 101 7.06 -9.38 -11.87
N GLY A 102 6.65 -8.69 -10.80
CA GLY A 102 7.57 -8.04 -9.86
C GLY A 102 7.83 -8.86 -8.60
N SER A 103 6.84 -9.59 -8.13
CA SER A 103 6.89 -10.27 -6.83
C SER A 103 5.86 -11.41 -6.73
N ASN A 104 5.95 -12.13 -5.62
CA ASN A 104 4.98 -13.12 -5.20
C ASN A 104 4.76 -13.02 -3.68
N PRO A 105 3.78 -13.71 -3.09
CA PRO A 105 3.48 -13.61 -1.66
C PRO A 105 4.68 -13.87 -0.74
N ASP A 106 5.57 -14.79 -1.11
CA ASP A 106 6.75 -15.12 -0.29
C ASP A 106 7.77 -13.98 -0.24
N THR A 107 7.76 -13.09 -1.25
CA THR A 107 8.64 -11.91 -1.31
C THR A 107 8.52 -11.04 -0.05
N PHE A 108 7.31 -10.89 0.48
CA PHE A 108 7.01 -9.98 1.58
C PHE A 108 6.77 -10.70 2.92
N LYS A 109 6.73 -12.03 2.93
CA LYS A 109 6.37 -12.83 4.10
C LYS A 109 7.20 -12.48 5.33
N ASP A 110 8.53 -12.50 5.22
CA ASP A 110 9.42 -12.25 6.36
C ASP A 110 9.24 -10.85 6.96
N MET A 111 9.04 -9.82 6.11
CA MET A 111 8.83 -8.46 6.59
C MET A 111 7.43 -8.24 7.19
N ILE A 112 6.45 -9.04 6.79
CA ILE A 112 5.11 -9.07 7.38
C ILE A 112 5.18 -9.72 8.76
N GLU A 113 5.69 -10.94 8.84
CA GLU A 113 5.75 -11.75 10.07
C GLU A 113 6.61 -11.08 11.16
N LYS A 114 7.75 -10.52 10.79
CA LYS A 114 8.65 -9.78 11.72
C LYS A 114 7.92 -8.60 12.42
N ASN A 115 6.85 -8.07 11.84
CA ASN A 115 6.09 -6.95 12.36
C ASN A 115 4.76 -7.35 13.02
N ASN A 116 4.65 -8.57 13.55
CA ASN A 116 3.47 -9.10 14.23
C ASN A 116 2.21 -9.11 13.34
N LEU A 117 2.42 -9.27 12.03
CA LEU A 117 1.38 -9.36 11.03
C LEU A 117 1.42 -10.73 10.38
N LYS A 118 0.30 -11.16 9.80
CA LYS A 118 0.18 -12.41 9.05
C LYS A 118 -0.61 -12.22 7.78
N ILE A 119 -0.25 -12.99 6.75
CA ILE A 119 -1.05 -13.10 5.54
C ILE A 119 -2.28 -13.94 5.86
N THR A 120 -3.47 -13.38 5.64
CA THR A 120 -4.75 -14.05 5.85
C THR A 120 -5.36 -14.57 4.56
N HIS A 121 -5.12 -13.86 3.45
CA HIS A 121 -5.67 -14.20 2.15
C HIS A 121 -4.69 -13.84 1.03
N HIS A 122 -4.78 -14.61 -0.05
CA HIS A 122 -4.12 -14.32 -1.32
C HIS A 122 -5.15 -14.41 -2.45
N PHE A 123 -5.30 -13.32 -3.18
CA PHE A 123 -6.26 -13.21 -4.27
C PHE A 123 -5.53 -12.93 -5.58
N PRO A 124 -5.51 -13.84 -6.54
CA PRO A 124 -5.08 -13.51 -7.89
C PRO A 124 -6.13 -12.61 -8.56
N SER A 125 -5.70 -11.66 -9.38
CA SER A 125 -6.63 -10.90 -10.21
C SER A 125 -7.32 -11.83 -11.21
N LYS A 126 -8.65 -11.68 -11.32
CA LYS A 126 -9.44 -12.38 -12.33
C LYS A 126 -9.73 -11.54 -13.58
N GLN A 127 -9.30 -10.28 -13.57
CA GLN A 127 -9.53 -9.36 -14.68
C GLN A 127 -8.28 -9.27 -15.56
N TYR A 128 -8.35 -9.84 -16.72
CA TYR A 128 -7.40 -9.54 -17.79
C TYR A 128 -7.64 -8.10 -18.29
N PRO A 129 -6.60 -7.27 -18.51
CA PRO A 129 -5.17 -7.60 -18.57
C PRO A 129 -4.36 -7.24 -17.29
N LEU A 130 -5.01 -7.17 -16.14
CA LEU A 130 -4.31 -6.78 -14.91
C LEU A 130 -3.55 -7.97 -14.34
N ASP A 131 -2.26 -8.01 -14.58
CA ASP A 131 -1.32 -8.97 -13.99
C ASP A 131 -1.06 -8.65 -12.50
N MET A 132 -2.14 -8.55 -11.74
CA MET A 132 -2.12 -8.16 -10.33
C MET A 132 -2.50 -9.33 -9.44
N TRP A 133 -1.98 -9.30 -8.22
CA TRP A 133 -2.43 -10.13 -7.12
C TRP A 133 -2.55 -9.26 -5.86
N TYR A 134 -3.28 -9.77 -4.88
CA TYR A 134 -3.56 -9.02 -3.66
C TYR A 134 -3.33 -9.88 -2.43
N LEU A 135 -2.75 -9.30 -1.36
CA LEU A 135 -2.69 -9.91 -0.04
C LEU A 135 -3.68 -9.23 0.90
N GLY A 136 -4.46 -10.03 1.61
CA GLY A 136 -5.08 -9.63 2.85
C GLY A 136 -4.11 -9.91 4.00
N ILE A 137 -3.84 -8.91 4.83
CA ILE A 137 -2.90 -8.99 5.93
C ILE A 137 -3.59 -8.45 7.18
N ALA A 138 -3.42 -9.11 8.32
CA ALA A 138 -3.98 -8.70 9.60
C ALA A 138 -2.94 -8.87 10.71
N ARG A 139 -3.24 -8.34 11.91
CA ARG A 139 -2.42 -8.61 13.08
C ARG A 139 -2.36 -10.11 13.36
N GLU A 140 -1.19 -10.57 13.74
CA GLU A 140 -1.08 -11.88 14.36
C GLU A 140 -1.80 -11.83 15.70
N SER A 141 -2.83 -12.67 15.89
CA SER A 141 -3.53 -12.73 17.16
C SER A 141 -2.53 -13.16 18.23
N ALA A 142 -2.41 -12.41 19.31
CA ALA A 142 -1.72 -12.92 20.48
C ALA A 142 -2.41 -14.25 20.86
N GLU A 143 -1.68 -15.35 20.88
CA GLU A 143 -2.20 -16.59 21.45
C GLU A 143 -2.67 -16.28 22.88
N ARG A 144 -3.95 -16.45 23.09
CA ARG A 144 -4.55 -16.30 24.42
C ARG A 144 -4.33 -17.58 25.22
#